data_520efc8bc16daa2f6f1433c14a8cc4f5
#
_entry.id   520efc8bc16daa2f6f1433c14a8cc4f5
#
_cell.length_a   1.000
_cell.length_b   1.000
_cell.length_c   1.000
_cell.angle_alpha   90.00
_cell.angle_beta   90.00
_cell.angle_gamma   90.00
#
_symmetry.space_group_name_H-M   'P 1'
#
loop_
_entity.id
_entity.type
_entity.pdbx_description
1 polymer ?
#
loop_
_entity_poly.entity_id
_entity_poly.type
_entity_poly.pdbx_seq_one_letter_code
_entity_poly.pdbx_strand_id
1 'polypeptide(L)'
;MSESTAKVLVTGATGFVGHSVVARLRQEGLAVRALVRPDRARRGPEAEGLEIAEGDVRDAASVAEAARGCQAAVHLVGILREHGEQTFQAVHVTGTGNVVAACRSAGVRRLVHMSALGAGRGTDTGYFRTKEEAEACVRQSGLDWTIVRPAVIHGPRGEFMIQMARLVARRGPVPLVGRGLQVLQPVWVEDVARLFAIALRRHATAGQTYDVGGPDILTLRDFYRTLARVLLGREKRFAAVPTPLVRAGAWLAAHVASNPPVTPDELRMLQAARPCDTRPAAEAFGFEPAPFEPTLAAYAGELRAAAGL
;
A
#
# COMPACT_ATOMS: atom_id res chain seq x y z
N MET A 1 15.98 -4.66 35.85
CA MET A 1 14.62 -4.42 35.35
C MET A 1 14.71 -4.45 33.85
N SER A 2 14.14 -5.47 33.18
CA SER A 2 14.13 -5.55 31.72
C SER A 2 13.35 -4.35 31.18
N GLU A 3 14.00 -3.46 30.40
CA GLU A 3 13.30 -2.43 29.65
C GLU A 3 12.26 -3.15 28.78
N SER A 4 10.99 -2.93 29.10
CA SER A 4 9.90 -3.49 28.31
C SER A 4 9.99 -2.92 26.89
N THR A 5 10.41 -3.76 25.95
CA THR A 5 10.48 -3.39 24.54
C THR A 5 9.11 -2.86 24.10
N ALA A 6 9.08 -1.65 23.54
CA ALA A 6 7.83 -1.02 23.11
C ALA A 6 7.11 -1.90 22.08
N LYS A 7 5.87 -2.29 22.39
CA LYS A 7 5.04 -3.15 21.57
C LYS A 7 4.18 -2.32 20.60
N VAL A 8 4.23 -2.66 19.32
CA VAL A 8 3.49 -1.99 18.24
C VAL A 8 2.43 -2.93 17.67
N LEU A 9 1.17 -2.50 17.68
CA LEU A 9 0.11 -3.16 16.94
C LEU A 9 0.27 -2.87 15.44
N VAL A 10 0.34 -3.90 14.61
CA VAL A 10 0.35 -3.76 13.15
C VAL A 10 -0.87 -4.46 12.57
N THR A 11 -1.78 -3.70 11.97
CA THR A 11 -2.87 -4.26 11.18
C THR A 11 -2.49 -4.30 9.71
N GLY A 12 -2.86 -5.36 8.99
CA GLY A 12 -2.41 -5.58 7.62
C GLY A 12 -0.99 -6.15 7.51
N ALA A 13 -0.45 -6.71 8.57
CA ALA A 13 0.90 -7.27 8.66
C ALA A 13 1.21 -8.35 7.60
N THR A 14 0.20 -9.12 7.18
CA THR A 14 0.32 -10.18 6.15
C THR A 14 0.21 -9.66 4.72
N GLY A 15 -0.03 -8.37 4.54
CA GLY A 15 -0.09 -7.72 3.22
C GLY A 15 1.29 -7.42 2.65
N PHE A 16 1.32 -6.97 1.39
CA PHE A 16 2.56 -6.63 0.68
C PHE A 16 3.43 -5.62 1.46
N VAL A 17 2.86 -4.48 1.84
CA VAL A 17 3.58 -3.45 2.62
C VAL A 17 3.80 -3.91 4.05
N GLY A 18 2.84 -4.65 4.61
CA GLY A 18 2.90 -5.12 6.00
C GLY A 18 4.12 -5.99 6.29
N HIS A 19 4.51 -6.86 5.37
CA HIS A 19 5.73 -7.67 5.51
C HIS A 19 6.97 -6.81 5.71
N SER A 20 7.19 -5.82 4.84
CA SER A 20 8.36 -4.95 4.93
C SER A 20 8.32 -4.08 6.19
N VAL A 21 7.14 -3.56 6.56
CA VAL A 21 6.97 -2.77 7.80
C VAL A 21 7.28 -3.61 9.02
N VAL A 22 6.72 -4.83 9.14
CA VAL A 22 6.99 -5.74 10.26
C VAL A 22 8.47 -6.08 10.35
N ALA A 23 9.09 -6.46 9.22
CA ALA A 23 10.52 -6.76 9.17
C ALA A 23 11.35 -5.58 9.65
N ARG A 24 11.04 -4.37 9.17
CA ARG A 24 11.74 -3.15 9.56
C ARG A 24 11.58 -2.81 11.05
N LEU A 25 10.37 -2.88 11.60
CA LEU A 25 10.14 -2.60 13.02
C LEU A 25 10.92 -3.56 13.92
N ARG A 26 10.98 -4.84 13.55
CA ARG A 26 11.76 -5.85 14.30
C ARG A 26 13.26 -5.61 14.20
N GLN A 27 13.79 -5.25 13.02
CA GLN A 27 15.19 -4.88 12.85
C GLN A 27 15.58 -3.68 13.74
N GLU A 28 14.62 -2.79 14.02
CA GLU A 28 14.80 -1.65 14.93
C GLU A 28 14.53 -1.99 16.41
N GLY A 29 14.39 -3.28 16.74
CA GLY A 29 14.22 -3.76 18.12
C GLY A 29 12.84 -3.53 18.72
N LEU A 30 11.80 -3.28 17.93
CA LEU A 30 10.44 -3.15 18.41
C LEU A 30 9.74 -4.50 18.48
N ALA A 31 8.98 -4.74 19.54
CA ALA A 31 8.07 -5.87 19.62
C ALA A 31 6.84 -5.62 18.75
N VAL A 32 6.44 -6.57 17.92
CA VAL A 32 5.31 -6.41 17.02
C VAL A 32 4.22 -7.40 17.36
N ARG A 33 2.99 -6.90 17.56
CA ARG A 33 1.77 -7.70 17.55
C ARG A 33 1.05 -7.47 16.22
N ALA A 34 0.83 -8.54 15.46
CA ALA A 34 0.13 -8.50 14.19
C ALA A 34 -1.34 -8.89 14.37
N LEU A 35 -2.27 -8.02 13.98
CA LEU A 35 -3.67 -8.41 13.82
C LEU A 35 -3.81 -9.13 12.48
N VAL A 36 -4.16 -10.40 12.51
CA VAL A 36 -4.20 -11.30 11.35
C VAL A 36 -5.55 -12.00 11.29
N ARG A 37 -6.18 -11.98 10.10
CA ARG A 37 -7.44 -12.70 9.91
C ARG A 37 -7.24 -14.21 10.04
N PRO A 38 -8.21 -14.96 10.60
CA PRO A 38 -8.09 -16.40 10.83
C PRO A 38 -7.75 -17.21 9.56
N ASP A 39 -8.28 -16.82 8.40
CA ASP A 39 -7.97 -17.44 7.10
C ASP A 39 -6.51 -17.22 6.66
N ARG A 40 -5.88 -16.17 7.13
CA ARG A 40 -4.48 -15.80 6.86
C ARG A 40 -3.51 -16.24 7.94
N ALA A 41 -3.95 -16.37 9.20
CA ALA A 41 -3.11 -16.84 10.30
C ALA A 41 -2.54 -18.24 10.04
N ARG A 42 -3.29 -19.10 9.35
CA ARG A 42 -2.87 -20.44 8.96
C ARG A 42 -1.90 -20.52 7.77
N ARG A 43 -1.70 -19.40 7.05
CA ARG A 43 -0.89 -19.28 5.82
C ARG A 43 0.15 -18.19 5.89
N GLY A 44 0.21 -17.48 7.03
CA GLY A 44 1.10 -16.34 7.22
C GLY A 44 2.55 -16.75 7.34
N PRO A 45 3.49 -15.82 7.13
CA PRO A 45 4.88 -16.10 7.37
C PRO A 45 5.05 -16.48 8.82
N GLU A 46 5.67 -17.60 9.04
CA GLU A 46 6.25 -18.03 10.31
C GLU A 46 7.33 -17.00 10.68
N ALA A 47 6.91 -15.88 11.23
CA ALA A 47 7.84 -14.95 11.81
C ALA A 47 8.10 -15.42 13.24
N GLU A 48 9.10 -16.26 13.45
CA GLU A 48 9.63 -16.52 14.77
C GLU A 48 9.71 -15.22 15.57
N GLY A 49 9.02 -15.17 16.73
CA GLY A 49 8.97 -13.98 17.58
C GLY A 49 7.97 -12.89 17.18
N LEU A 50 7.02 -13.17 16.29
CA LEU A 50 5.88 -12.30 16.01
C LEU A 50 4.68 -12.73 16.85
N GLU A 51 4.16 -11.83 17.68
CA GLU A 51 2.91 -12.07 18.42
C GLU A 51 1.71 -11.93 17.48
N ILE A 52 0.95 -12.99 17.31
CA ILE A 52 -0.26 -13.00 16.46
C ILE A 52 -1.49 -12.79 17.33
N ALA A 53 -2.29 -11.78 16.99
CA ALA A 53 -3.66 -11.62 17.46
C ALA A 53 -4.60 -11.97 16.29
N GLU A 54 -5.41 -13.01 16.44
CA GLU A 54 -6.40 -13.35 15.42
C GLU A 54 -7.58 -12.38 15.47
N GLY A 55 -7.98 -11.85 14.31
CA GLY A 55 -9.11 -10.92 14.21
C GLY A 55 -9.18 -10.22 12.85
N ASP A 56 -10.22 -9.42 12.69
CA ASP A 56 -10.47 -8.61 11.50
C ASP A 56 -10.70 -7.15 11.92
N VAL A 57 -10.18 -6.18 11.17
CA VAL A 57 -10.40 -4.75 11.47
C VAL A 57 -11.87 -4.37 11.47
N ARG A 58 -12.72 -5.13 10.79
CA ARG A 58 -14.19 -4.93 10.79
C ARG A 58 -14.86 -5.37 12.09
N ASP A 59 -14.20 -6.17 12.90
CA ASP A 59 -14.66 -6.61 14.22
C ASP A 59 -14.00 -5.79 15.33
N ALA A 60 -14.77 -4.90 15.95
CA ALA A 60 -14.32 -3.99 16.98
C ALA A 60 -13.74 -4.74 18.21
N ALA A 61 -14.31 -5.90 18.56
CA ALA A 61 -13.87 -6.67 19.74
C ALA A 61 -12.47 -7.25 19.52
N SER A 62 -12.21 -7.84 18.37
CA SER A 62 -10.90 -8.41 18.05
C SER A 62 -9.81 -7.33 17.95
N VAL A 63 -10.14 -6.14 17.41
CA VAL A 63 -9.21 -5.02 17.34
C VAL A 63 -8.90 -4.47 18.75
N ALA A 64 -9.93 -4.35 19.60
CA ALA A 64 -9.75 -3.90 21.00
C ALA A 64 -8.84 -4.85 21.79
N GLU A 65 -9.02 -6.16 21.64
CA GLU A 65 -8.15 -7.16 22.27
C GLU A 65 -6.71 -7.06 21.77
N ALA A 66 -6.54 -6.93 20.44
CA ALA A 66 -5.23 -6.80 19.82
C ALA A 66 -4.47 -5.53 20.26
N ALA A 67 -5.17 -4.45 20.59
CA ALA A 67 -4.55 -3.20 21.02
C ALA A 67 -4.06 -3.20 22.49
N ARG A 68 -4.53 -4.10 23.32
CA ARG A 68 -4.18 -4.14 24.75
C ARG A 68 -2.68 -4.29 24.97
N GLY A 69 -2.11 -3.41 25.78
CA GLY A 69 -0.69 -3.43 26.13
C GLY A 69 0.24 -2.99 25.01
N CYS A 70 -0.28 -2.49 23.89
CA CYS A 70 0.52 -1.83 22.86
C CYS A 70 0.73 -0.35 23.20
N GLN A 71 1.87 0.23 22.80
CA GLN A 71 2.23 1.63 22.99
C GLN A 71 2.01 2.47 21.72
N ALA A 72 2.03 1.82 20.55
CA ALA A 72 1.81 2.45 19.27
C ALA A 72 1.05 1.53 18.32
N ALA A 73 0.50 2.07 17.25
CA ALA A 73 -0.19 1.32 16.22
C ALA A 73 0.23 1.77 14.81
N VAL A 74 0.33 0.80 13.91
CA VAL A 74 0.48 0.99 12.46
C VAL A 74 -0.72 0.36 11.78
N HIS A 75 -1.49 1.18 11.06
CA HIS A 75 -2.70 0.73 10.36
C HIS A 75 -2.46 0.74 8.85
N LEU A 76 -2.26 -0.46 8.27
CA LEU A 76 -1.94 -0.65 6.84
C LEU A 76 -3.09 -1.27 6.05
N VAL A 77 -4.19 -1.67 6.72
CA VAL A 77 -5.27 -2.39 6.04
C VAL A 77 -5.95 -1.51 5.00
N GLY A 78 -6.10 -2.06 3.82
CA GLY A 78 -6.84 -1.49 2.72
C GLY A 78 -7.02 -2.52 1.62
N ILE A 79 -8.05 -2.34 0.80
CA ILE A 79 -8.34 -3.17 -0.36
C ILE A 79 -8.42 -2.28 -1.60
N LEU A 80 -8.02 -2.80 -2.75
CA LEU A 80 -8.14 -2.12 -4.05
C LEU A 80 -9.41 -2.54 -4.81
N ARG A 81 -10.03 -3.65 -4.38
CA ARG A 81 -11.24 -4.23 -4.97
C ARG A 81 -12.14 -4.73 -3.86
N GLU A 82 -13.44 -4.53 -4.03
CA GLU A 82 -14.45 -5.10 -3.13
C GLU A 82 -14.70 -6.57 -3.47
N HIS A 83 -14.90 -7.39 -2.44
CA HIS A 83 -15.24 -8.80 -2.58
C HIS A 83 -16.10 -9.29 -1.40
N GLY A 84 -17.33 -9.68 -1.68
CA GLY A 84 -18.28 -10.09 -0.64
C GLY A 84 -18.47 -9.00 0.41
N GLU A 85 -18.30 -9.35 1.68
CA GLU A 85 -18.38 -8.42 2.80
C GLU A 85 -17.19 -7.45 2.92
N GLN A 86 -16.12 -7.66 2.18
CA GLN A 86 -14.97 -6.76 2.15
C GLN A 86 -15.26 -5.60 1.18
N THR A 87 -16.12 -4.67 1.62
CA THR A 87 -16.38 -3.43 0.89
C THR A 87 -15.40 -2.34 1.29
N PHE A 88 -15.22 -1.32 0.44
CA PHE A 88 -14.42 -0.16 0.78
C PHE A 88 -14.90 0.49 2.08
N GLN A 89 -16.22 0.62 2.26
CA GLN A 89 -16.80 1.19 3.46
C GLN A 89 -16.47 0.37 4.71
N ALA A 90 -16.64 -0.95 4.65
CA ALA A 90 -16.40 -1.83 5.79
C ALA A 90 -14.92 -1.89 6.19
N VAL A 91 -14.02 -1.94 5.19
CA VAL A 91 -12.58 -2.11 5.45
C VAL A 91 -11.89 -0.78 5.73
N HIS A 92 -12.12 0.25 4.88
CA HIS A 92 -11.41 1.52 5.03
C HIS A 92 -12.00 2.38 6.13
N VAL A 93 -13.34 2.52 6.19
CA VAL A 93 -13.97 3.48 7.12
C VAL A 93 -14.26 2.82 8.46
N THR A 94 -15.09 1.77 8.46
CA THR A 94 -15.44 1.06 9.72
C THR A 94 -14.19 0.46 10.36
N GLY A 95 -13.32 -0.20 9.57
CA GLY A 95 -12.08 -0.78 10.06
C GLY A 95 -11.15 0.24 10.68
N THR A 96 -10.96 1.42 10.07
CA THR A 96 -10.15 2.51 10.65
C THR A 96 -10.81 3.05 11.92
N GLY A 97 -12.13 3.21 11.94
CA GLY A 97 -12.88 3.62 13.13
C GLY A 97 -12.66 2.67 14.31
N ASN A 98 -12.71 1.36 14.07
CA ASN A 98 -12.44 0.35 15.09
C ASN A 98 -10.99 0.43 15.61
N VAL A 99 -10.01 0.64 14.73
CA VAL A 99 -8.60 0.81 15.15
C VAL A 99 -8.43 2.07 15.99
N VAL A 100 -9.01 3.19 15.60
CA VAL A 100 -8.99 4.44 16.38
C VAL A 100 -9.63 4.25 17.76
N ALA A 101 -10.82 3.63 17.82
CA ALA A 101 -11.52 3.36 19.08
C ALA A 101 -10.69 2.44 19.99
N ALA A 102 -10.13 1.37 19.46
CA ALA A 102 -9.27 0.43 20.18
C ALA A 102 -8.01 1.11 20.73
N CYS A 103 -7.34 1.95 19.92
CA CYS A 103 -6.18 2.71 20.36
C CYS A 103 -6.52 3.62 21.55
N ARG A 104 -7.62 4.37 21.46
CA ARG A 104 -8.08 5.26 22.55
C ARG A 104 -8.38 4.46 23.82
N SER A 105 -9.12 3.37 23.72
CA SER A 105 -9.51 2.55 24.88
C SER A 105 -8.32 1.85 25.54
N ALA A 106 -7.31 1.46 24.76
CA ALA A 106 -6.11 0.78 25.26
C ALA A 106 -5.00 1.77 25.70
N GLY A 107 -5.21 3.08 25.58
CA GLY A 107 -4.19 4.12 25.91
C GLY A 107 -3.05 4.22 24.88
N VAL A 108 -3.23 3.65 23.70
CA VAL A 108 -2.29 3.78 22.56
C VAL A 108 -2.39 5.17 22.00
N ARG A 109 -1.36 5.99 22.17
CA ARG A 109 -1.39 7.41 21.73
C ARG A 109 -0.87 7.59 20.30
N ARG A 110 0.14 6.84 19.88
CA ARG A 110 0.79 6.98 18.58
C ARG A 110 0.15 6.10 17.53
N LEU A 111 -0.38 6.70 16.45
CA LEU A 111 -0.97 5.99 15.31
C LEU A 111 -0.33 6.45 14.00
N VAL A 112 0.21 5.53 13.21
CA VAL A 112 0.65 5.79 11.83
C VAL A 112 -0.31 5.08 10.87
N HIS A 113 -1.01 5.84 10.04
CA HIS A 113 -2.05 5.35 9.14
C HIS A 113 -1.60 5.41 7.68
N MET A 114 -1.80 4.34 6.93
CA MET A 114 -1.56 4.27 5.49
C MET A 114 -2.82 4.63 4.71
N SER A 115 -2.80 5.79 4.08
CA SER A 115 -3.80 6.21 3.10
C SER A 115 -3.30 5.92 1.66
N ALA A 116 -3.64 6.77 0.70
CA ALA A 116 -3.18 6.66 -0.68
C ALA A 116 -3.04 8.04 -1.31
N LEU A 117 -2.05 8.22 -2.16
CA LEU A 117 -1.92 9.43 -2.97
C LEU A 117 -3.12 9.56 -3.91
N GLY A 118 -3.89 10.61 -3.71
CA GLY A 118 -5.18 10.81 -4.40
C GLY A 118 -6.37 10.96 -3.46
N ALA A 119 -6.27 10.48 -2.22
CA ALA A 119 -7.28 10.74 -1.19
C ALA A 119 -7.41 12.26 -0.96
N GLY A 120 -8.65 12.78 -0.94
CA GLY A 120 -8.90 14.21 -0.78
C GLY A 120 -8.56 15.09 -1.97
N ARG A 121 -8.25 14.51 -3.14
CA ARG A 121 -7.92 15.25 -4.36
C ARG A 121 -9.07 15.31 -5.39
N GLY A 122 -10.30 15.01 -4.98
CA GLY A 122 -11.49 15.13 -5.82
C GLY A 122 -11.63 14.05 -6.90
N THR A 123 -10.87 12.97 -6.84
CA THR A 123 -11.06 11.82 -7.74
C THR A 123 -12.26 11.01 -7.28
N ASP A 124 -13.32 11.01 -8.08
CA ASP A 124 -14.57 10.30 -7.77
C ASP A 124 -14.43 8.79 -8.04
N THR A 125 -13.83 8.08 -7.07
CA THR A 125 -13.86 6.62 -6.97
C THR A 125 -14.22 6.21 -5.56
N GLY A 126 -14.91 5.07 -5.40
CA GLY A 126 -15.24 4.52 -4.09
C GLY A 126 -14.00 4.33 -3.22
N TYR A 127 -12.88 3.93 -3.83
CA TYR A 127 -11.60 3.78 -3.17
C TYR A 127 -11.10 5.09 -2.53
N PHE A 128 -10.92 6.16 -3.30
CA PHE A 128 -10.36 7.42 -2.77
C PHE A 128 -11.30 8.12 -1.81
N ARG A 129 -12.62 8.07 -2.05
CA ARG A 129 -13.61 8.62 -1.14
C ARG A 129 -13.53 7.97 0.24
N THR A 130 -13.52 6.64 0.29
CA THR A 130 -13.45 5.92 1.58
C THR A 130 -12.08 6.03 2.26
N LYS A 131 -10.99 6.21 1.50
CA LYS A 131 -9.69 6.56 2.08
C LYS A 131 -9.71 7.95 2.72
N GLU A 132 -10.33 8.93 2.09
CA GLU A 132 -10.52 10.28 2.64
C GLU A 132 -11.38 10.28 3.91
N GLU A 133 -12.49 9.53 3.91
CA GLU A 133 -13.33 9.33 5.09
C GLU A 133 -12.54 8.69 6.25
N ALA A 134 -11.72 7.68 5.96
CA ALA A 134 -10.84 7.07 6.95
C ALA A 134 -9.80 8.06 7.51
N GLU A 135 -9.20 8.90 6.67
CA GLU A 135 -8.31 9.97 7.13
C GLU A 135 -9.03 10.98 8.03
N ALA A 136 -10.28 11.35 7.71
CA ALA A 136 -11.06 12.24 8.55
C ALA A 136 -11.30 11.64 9.94
N CYS A 137 -11.60 10.34 10.03
CA CYS A 137 -11.69 9.61 11.29
C CYS A 137 -10.37 9.65 12.08
N VAL A 138 -9.23 9.44 11.42
CA VAL A 138 -7.90 9.51 12.05
C VAL A 138 -7.60 10.93 12.55
N ARG A 139 -7.87 11.98 11.76
CA ARG A 139 -7.64 13.37 12.17
C ARG A 139 -8.46 13.79 13.39
N GLN A 140 -9.69 13.27 13.51
CA GLN A 140 -10.61 13.57 14.61
C GLN A 140 -10.37 12.67 15.83
N SER A 141 -9.41 11.74 15.78
CA SER A 141 -9.21 10.71 16.81
C SER A 141 -8.71 11.23 18.14
N GLY A 142 -8.06 12.39 18.18
CA GLY A 142 -7.35 12.90 19.36
C GLY A 142 -6.05 12.14 19.66
N LEU A 143 -5.59 11.27 18.76
CA LEU A 143 -4.32 10.55 18.86
C LEU A 143 -3.17 11.39 18.28
N ASP A 144 -1.94 11.02 18.61
CA ASP A 144 -0.72 11.53 17.96
C ASP A 144 -0.57 10.79 16.61
N TRP A 145 -1.36 11.18 15.62
CA TRP A 145 -1.45 10.50 14.35
C TRP A 145 -0.46 11.03 13.31
N THR A 146 -0.02 10.16 12.40
CA THR A 146 0.60 10.54 11.12
C THR A 146 -0.10 9.79 10.00
N ILE A 147 -0.49 10.49 8.93
CA ILE A 147 -1.08 9.90 7.73
C ILE A 147 -0.03 9.88 6.64
N VAL A 148 0.20 8.72 6.04
CA VAL A 148 1.09 8.52 4.90
C VAL A 148 0.24 8.20 3.68
N ARG A 149 0.40 8.96 2.60
CA ARG A 149 -0.27 8.77 1.31
C ARG A 149 0.75 8.33 0.25
N PRO A 150 1.07 7.05 0.17
CA PRO A 150 2.01 6.59 -0.84
C PRO A 150 1.40 6.65 -2.24
N ALA A 151 2.23 6.95 -3.23
CA ALA A 151 1.98 6.71 -4.63
C ALA A 151 1.96 5.19 -4.90
N VAL A 152 2.07 4.76 -6.16
CA VAL A 152 2.14 3.33 -6.47
C VAL A 152 3.39 2.71 -5.83
N ILE A 153 3.17 1.77 -4.90
CA ILE A 153 4.26 1.07 -4.21
C ILE A 153 4.71 -0.11 -5.07
N HIS A 154 6.03 -0.24 -5.24
CA HIS A 154 6.61 -1.36 -5.97
C HIS A 154 7.52 -2.23 -5.08
N GLY A 155 7.66 -3.50 -5.45
CA GLY A 155 8.49 -4.48 -4.74
C GLY A 155 8.16 -5.90 -5.19
N PRO A 156 8.91 -6.92 -4.71
CA PRO A 156 8.87 -8.28 -5.24
C PRO A 156 7.50 -8.99 -5.06
N ARG A 157 6.78 -8.66 -4.00
CA ARG A 157 5.48 -9.27 -3.65
C ARG A 157 4.27 -8.42 -4.05
N GLY A 158 4.51 -7.27 -4.69
CA GLY A 158 3.45 -6.36 -5.12
C GLY A 158 2.65 -6.95 -6.28
N GLU A 159 1.35 -7.20 -6.07
CA GLU A 159 0.50 -7.80 -7.10
C GLU A 159 0.46 -6.93 -8.38
N PHE A 160 0.44 -5.62 -8.22
CA PHE A 160 0.56 -4.69 -9.35
C PHE A 160 1.81 -4.96 -10.17
N MET A 161 2.97 -5.11 -9.53
CA MET A 161 4.24 -5.38 -10.23
C MET A 161 4.23 -6.74 -10.92
N ILE A 162 3.67 -7.77 -10.28
CA ILE A 162 3.55 -9.12 -10.85
C ILE A 162 2.65 -9.09 -12.10
N GLN A 163 1.53 -8.39 -12.03
CA GLN A 163 0.62 -8.24 -13.19
C GLN A 163 1.29 -7.48 -14.33
N MET A 164 2.01 -6.40 -14.04
CA MET A 164 2.74 -5.62 -15.04
C MET A 164 3.89 -6.42 -15.66
N ALA A 165 4.62 -7.21 -14.88
CA ALA A 165 5.65 -8.12 -15.37
C ALA A 165 5.07 -9.18 -16.33
N ARG A 166 3.96 -9.81 -15.93
CA ARG A 166 3.24 -10.75 -16.81
C ARG A 166 2.77 -10.11 -18.11
N LEU A 167 2.25 -8.88 -18.02
CA LEU A 167 1.78 -8.14 -19.20
C LEU A 167 2.93 -7.85 -20.17
N VAL A 168 4.06 -7.38 -19.65
CA VAL A 168 5.25 -7.05 -20.45
C VAL A 168 5.86 -8.33 -21.06
N ALA A 169 5.81 -9.47 -20.38
CA ALA A 169 6.35 -10.73 -20.86
C ALA A 169 5.52 -11.39 -21.98
N ARG A 170 4.25 -11.04 -22.14
CA ARG A 170 3.38 -11.63 -23.18
C ARG A 170 3.99 -11.45 -24.57
N ARG A 171 3.69 -12.40 -25.47
CA ARG A 171 4.06 -12.27 -26.88
C ARG A 171 3.34 -11.09 -27.53
N GLY A 172 4.00 -10.42 -28.47
CA GLY A 172 3.47 -9.27 -29.18
C GLY A 172 3.67 -7.92 -28.45
N PRO A 173 3.04 -6.84 -28.92
CA PRO A 173 3.16 -5.51 -28.36
C PRO A 173 2.43 -5.39 -27.02
N VAL A 174 2.96 -4.57 -26.11
CA VAL A 174 2.30 -4.25 -24.83
C VAL A 174 1.20 -3.23 -25.07
N PRO A 175 -0.05 -3.51 -24.68
CA PRO A 175 -1.14 -2.55 -24.83
C PRO A 175 -0.97 -1.37 -23.87
N LEU A 176 -1.15 -0.17 -24.37
CA LEU A 176 -1.16 1.08 -23.61
C LEU A 176 -2.56 1.70 -23.60
N VAL A 177 -3.00 2.16 -22.47
CA VAL A 177 -4.22 2.99 -22.37
C VAL A 177 -3.98 4.31 -23.09
N GLY A 178 -4.67 4.56 -24.21
CA GLY A 178 -4.38 5.68 -25.07
C GLY A 178 -2.93 5.64 -25.58
N ARG A 179 -2.20 6.73 -25.39
CA ARG A 179 -0.78 6.84 -25.78
C ARG A 179 0.20 6.42 -24.66
N GLY A 180 -0.32 6.00 -23.49
CA GLY A 180 0.50 5.62 -22.33
C GLY A 180 1.17 6.80 -21.64
N LEU A 181 0.53 7.97 -21.65
CA LEU A 181 1.03 9.22 -21.06
C LEU A 181 0.60 9.44 -19.60
N GLN A 182 -0.17 8.48 -19.03
CA GLN A 182 -0.51 8.51 -17.61
C GLN A 182 0.78 8.49 -16.79
N VAL A 183 0.79 9.27 -15.72
CA VAL A 183 2.00 9.47 -14.91
C VAL A 183 1.96 8.54 -13.70
N LEU A 184 3.08 7.88 -13.43
CA LEU A 184 3.35 7.08 -12.25
C LEU A 184 4.58 7.66 -11.53
N GLN A 185 4.55 7.60 -10.20
CA GLN A 185 5.69 7.99 -9.36
C GLN A 185 5.97 6.84 -8.38
N PRO A 186 6.55 5.71 -8.87
CA PRO A 186 6.70 4.51 -8.07
C PRO A 186 7.62 4.74 -6.87
N VAL A 187 7.21 4.25 -5.70
CA VAL A 187 8.00 4.29 -4.46
C VAL A 187 8.33 2.87 -4.00
N TRP A 188 9.56 2.64 -3.57
CA TRP A 188 9.99 1.32 -3.13
C TRP A 188 9.40 0.94 -1.78
N VAL A 189 8.95 -0.31 -1.65
CA VAL A 189 8.27 -0.81 -0.45
C VAL A 189 9.14 -0.71 0.81
N GLU A 190 10.46 -0.89 0.69
CA GLU A 190 11.37 -0.78 1.84
C GLU A 190 11.54 0.68 2.29
N ASP A 191 11.47 1.65 1.37
CA ASP A 191 11.46 3.07 1.73
C ASP A 191 10.16 3.43 2.46
N VAL A 192 9.03 2.89 2.01
CA VAL A 192 7.76 3.04 2.72
C VAL A 192 7.87 2.42 4.13
N ALA A 193 8.42 1.22 4.26
CA ALA A 193 8.60 0.56 5.55
C ALA A 193 9.51 1.38 6.49
N ARG A 194 10.61 1.91 5.97
CA ARG A 194 11.52 2.80 6.70
C ARG A 194 10.80 4.05 7.19
N LEU A 195 9.97 4.64 6.35
CA LEU A 195 9.19 5.83 6.68
C LEU A 195 8.22 5.54 7.85
N PHE A 196 7.52 4.41 7.83
CA PHE A 196 6.62 4.01 8.91
C PHE A 196 7.37 3.82 10.24
N ALA A 197 8.55 3.20 10.22
CA ALA A 197 9.37 3.02 11.41
C ALA A 197 9.87 4.37 11.97
N ILE A 198 10.31 5.29 11.11
CA ILE A 198 10.71 6.64 11.52
C ILE A 198 9.51 7.41 12.07
N ALA A 199 8.36 7.35 11.39
CA ALA A 199 7.13 8.01 11.83
C ALA A 199 6.75 7.60 13.25
N LEU A 200 6.81 6.32 13.60
CA LEU A 200 6.48 5.85 14.94
C LEU A 200 7.30 6.53 16.04
N ARG A 201 8.58 6.82 15.78
CA ARG A 201 9.51 7.41 16.77
C ARG A 201 9.59 8.94 16.72
N ARG A 202 9.31 9.53 15.57
CA ARG A 202 9.46 10.97 15.35
C ARG A 202 8.18 11.72 15.66
N HIS A 203 8.05 12.20 16.90
CA HIS A 203 6.86 12.97 17.37
C HIS A 203 6.60 14.24 16.53
N ALA A 204 7.62 14.83 15.92
CA ALA A 204 7.45 15.99 15.04
C ALA A 204 6.57 15.70 13.80
N THR A 205 6.32 14.42 13.47
CA THR A 205 5.40 14.04 12.39
C THR A 205 3.94 13.89 12.84
N ALA A 206 3.66 14.05 14.15
CA ALA A 206 2.31 13.96 14.68
C ALA A 206 1.43 15.11 14.17
N GLY A 207 0.17 14.81 13.86
CA GLY A 207 -0.78 15.75 13.28
C GLY A 207 -0.51 16.08 11.80
N GLN A 208 0.38 15.36 11.13
CA GLN A 208 0.79 15.65 9.76
C GLN A 208 0.36 14.56 8.78
N THR A 209 0.12 15.01 7.53
CA THR A 209 -0.16 14.13 6.39
C THR A 209 0.96 14.31 5.36
N TYR A 210 1.56 13.21 4.92
CA TYR A 210 2.65 13.21 3.95
C TYR A 210 2.28 12.44 2.68
N ASP A 211 2.37 13.12 1.54
CA ASP A 211 2.35 12.46 0.24
C ASP A 211 3.75 11.87 -0.03
N VAL A 212 3.81 10.62 -0.44
CA VAL A 212 5.09 9.89 -0.60
C VAL A 212 5.17 9.25 -1.97
N GLY A 213 6.14 9.66 -2.76
CA GLY A 213 6.49 9.10 -4.06
C GLY A 213 7.98 8.80 -4.15
N GLY A 214 8.39 8.03 -5.13
CA GLY A 214 9.80 7.92 -5.50
C GLY A 214 10.32 9.17 -6.23
N PRO A 215 11.62 9.26 -6.49
CA PRO A 215 12.20 10.40 -7.21
C PRO A 215 11.83 10.41 -8.70
N ASP A 216 11.51 9.25 -9.27
CA ASP A 216 11.23 9.12 -10.69
C ASP A 216 9.76 9.34 -11.01
N ILE A 217 9.50 10.30 -11.90
CA ILE A 217 8.17 10.55 -12.48
C ILE A 217 8.16 9.97 -13.89
N LEU A 218 7.47 8.85 -14.08
CA LEU A 218 7.48 8.06 -15.30
C LEU A 218 6.13 8.11 -16.02
N THR A 219 6.14 8.14 -17.35
CA THR A 219 4.93 7.79 -18.09
C THR A 219 4.67 6.27 -17.97
N LEU A 220 3.42 5.83 -18.13
CA LEU A 220 3.09 4.40 -18.17
C LEU A 220 3.91 3.66 -19.24
N ARG A 221 4.18 4.31 -20.37
CA ARG A 221 5.05 3.79 -21.43
C ARG A 221 6.48 3.59 -20.96
N ASP A 222 7.07 4.59 -20.27
CA ASP A 222 8.44 4.52 -19.78
C ASP A 222 8.57 3.49 -18.65
N PHE A 223 7.57 3.42 -17.78
CA PHE A 223 7.46 2.37 -16.76
C PHE A 223 7.51 0.96 -17.39
N TYR A 224 6.71 0.68 -18.42
CA TYR A 224 6.77 -0.61 -19.12
C TYR A 224 8.07 -0.83 -19.87
N ARG A 225 8.67 0.23 -20.42
CA ARG A 225 9.99 0.14 -21.07
C ARG A 225 11.07 -0.31 -20.07
N THR A 226 11.10 0.32 -18.91
CA THR A 226 12.03 -0.06 -17.83
C THR A 226 11.78 -1.49 -17.36
N LEU A 227 10.52 -1.90 -17.15
CA LEU A 227 10.19 -3.29 -16.82
C LEU A 227 10.69 -4.28 -17.89
N ALA A 228 10.47 -4.00 -19.17
CA ALA A 228 10.92 -4.88 -20.26
C ALA A 228 12.43 -5.01 -20.28
N ARG A 229 13.14 -3.89 -20.15
CA ARG A 229 14.60 -3.87 -20.15
C ARG A 229 15.18 -4.67 -18.98
N VAL A 230 14.69 -4.43 -17.76
CA VAL A 230 15.20 -5.07 -16.54
C VAL A 230 14.80 -6.55 -16.47
N LEU A 231 13.57 -6.89 -16.79
CA LEU A 231 13.08 -8.27 -16.63
C LEU A 231 13.40 -9.18 -17.81
N LEU A 232 13.41 -8.65 -19.03
CA LEU A 232 13.55 -9.45 -20.24
C LEU A 232 14.85 -9.22 -21.01
N GLY A 233 15.66 -8.22 -20.59
CA GLY A 233 16.89 -7.83 -21.28
C GLY A 233 16.68 -7.31 -22.71
N ARG A 234 15.44 -6.86 -23.05
CA ARG A 234 15.09 -6.43 -24.40
C ARG A 234 14.02 -5.36 -24.43
N GLU A 235 13.99 -4.60 -25.49
CA GLU A 235 12.93 -3.65 -25.78
C GLU A 235 11.63 -4.35 -26.22
N LYS A 236 10.51 -3.71 -25.90
CA LYS A 236 9.16 -4.16 -26.31
C LYS A 236 8.50 -3.11 -27.19
N ARG A 237 7.72 -3.58 -28.16
CA ARG A 237 6.83 -2.71 -28.91
C ARG A 237 5.58 -2.42 -28.10
N PHE A 238 4.97 -1.28 -28.35
CA PHE A 238 3.77 -0.81 -27.67
C PHE A 238 2.64 -0.60 -28.68
N ALA A 239 1.43 -0.97 -28.29
CA ALA A 239 0.22 -0.72 -29.08
C ALA A 239 -0.70 0.23 -28.30
N ALA A 240 -0.98 1.40 -28.88
CA ALA A 240 -1.94 2.33 -28.30
C ALA A 240 -3.36 1.79 -28.48
N VAL A 241 -4.08 1.59 -27.38
CA VAL A 241 -5.48 1.20 -27.38
C VAL A 241 -6.33 2.44 -27.03
N PRO A 242 -7.27 2.85 -27.88
CA PRO A 242 -8.13 4.00 -27.57
C PRO A 242 -8.80 3.85 -26.21
N THR A 243 -8.74 4.89 -25.38
CA THR A 243 -9.29 4.90 -24.03
C THR A 243 -10.76 4.44 -23.95
N PRO A 244 -11.67 4.83 -24.87
CA PRO A 244 -13.04 4.31 -24.85
C PRO A 244 -13.13 2.78 -24.99
N LEU A 245 -12.26 2.18 -25.82
CA LEU A 245 -12.23 0.71 -25.99
C LEU A 245 -11.71 0.02 -24.71
N VAL A 246 -10.69 0.58 -24.06
CA VAL A 246 -10.21 0.05 -22.78
C VAL A 246 -11.30 0.14 -21.71
N ARG A 247 -12.05 1.26 -21.66
CA ARG A 247 -13.16 1.44 -20.71
C ARG A 247 -14.30 0.44 -20.96
N ALA A 248 -14.69 0.27 -22.23
CA ALA A 248 -15.71 -0.71 -22.59
C ALA A 248 -15.28 -2.15 -22.26
N GLY A 249 -14.02 -2.51 -22.57
CA GLY A 249 -13.45 -3.81 -22.23
C GLY A 249 -13.36 -4.05 -20.70
N ALA A 250 -12.95 -3.05 -19.92
CA ALA A 250 -12.92 -3.15 -18.46
C ALA A 250 -14.33 -3.30 -17.86
N TRP A 251 -15.32 -2.55 -18.40
CA TRP A 251 -16.72 -2.67 -17.99
C TRP A 251 -17.27 -4.07 -18.29
N LEU A 252 -17.08 -4.57 -19.50
CA LEU A 252 -17.51 -5.93 -19.88
C LEU A 252 -16.84 -7.01 -19.02
N ALA A 253 -15.52 -6.91 -18.84
CA ALA A 253 -14.77 -7.85 -18.02
C ALA A 253 -15.27 -7.88 -16.57
N ALA A 254 -15.62 -6.73 -16.00
CA ALA A 254 -16.17 -6.63 -14.64
C ALA A 254 -17.54 -7.34 -14.48
N HIS A 255 -18.30 -7.54 -15.58
CA HIS A 255 -19.60 -8.22 -15.54
C HIS A 255 -19.51 -9.73 -15.82
N VAL A 256 -18.44 -10.21 -16.50
CA VAL A 256 -18.31 -11.61 -16.88
C VAL A 256 -17.22 -12.37 -16.12
N ALA A 257 -16.25 -11.66 -15.53
CA ALA A 257 -15.14 -12.31 -14.85
C ALA A 257 -15.19 -12.00 -13.35
N SER A 258 -15.05 -13.01 -12.51
CA SER A 258 -14.93 -12.85 -11.06
C SER A 258 -13.67 -12.11 -10.62
N ASN A 259 -12.63 -12.11 -11.46
CA ASN A 259 -11.39 -11.36 -11.23
C ASN A 259 -10.89 -10.73 -12.55
N PRO A 260 -11.47 -9.59 -12.96
CA PRO A 260 -11.10 -8.94 -14.21
C PRO A 260 -9.66 -8.41 -14.13
N PRO A 261 -8.90 -8.37 -15.26
CA PRO A 261 -7.53 -7.90 -15.29
C PRO A 261 -7.37 -6.43 -14.89
N VAL A 262 -8.39 -5.60 -15.17
CA VAL A 262 -8.47 -4.18 -14.78
C VAL A 262 -9.93 -3.85 -14.51
N THR A 263 -10.20 -3.14 -13.43
CA THR A 263 -11.53 -2.63 -13.11
C THR A 263 -11.75 -1.21 -13.66
N PRO A 264 -12.99 -0.76 -13.85
CA PRO A 264 -13.28 0.63 -14.21
C PRO A 264 -12.70 1.64 -13.22
N ASP A 265 -12.72 1.33 -11.92
CA ASP A 265 -12.18 2.21 -10.88
C ASP A 265 -10.65 2.29 -10.94
N GLU A 266 -9.96 1.17 -11.12
CA GLU A 266 -8.49 1.17 -11.31
C GLU A 266 -8.09 1.99 -12.54
N LEU A 267 -8.87 1.93 -13.63
CA LEU A 267 -8.63 2.74 -14.81
C LEU A 267 -8.83 4.24 -14.53
N ARG A 268 -9.87 4.61 -13.75
CA ARG A 268 -10.09 6.00 -13.31
C ARG A 268 -8.93 6.48 -12.42
N MET A 269 -8.51 5.64 -11.46
CA MET A 269 -7.36 5.93 -10.59
C MET A 269 -6.08 6.18 -11.40
N LEU A 270 -5.80 5.33 -12.39
CA LEU A 270 -4.65 5.51 -13.29
C LEU A 270 -4.74 6.82 -14.10
N GLN A 271 -5.92 7.18 -14.58
CA GLN A 271 -6.13 8.42 -15.36
C GLN A 271 -6.06 9.68 -14.49
N ALA A 272 -6.44 9.58 -13.24
CA ALA A 272 -6.40 10.67 -12.27
C ALA A 272 -5.03 10.81 -11.58
N ALA A 273 -4.13 9.85 -11.74
CA ALA A 273 -2.83 9.85 -11.09
C ALA A 273 -2.05 11.14 -11.41
N ARG A 274 -1.49 11.75 -10.38
CA ARG A 274 -0.66 12.94 -10.45
C ARG A 274 0.55 12.73 -9.55
N PRO A 275 1.72 13.25 -9.92
CA PRO A 275 2.88 13.22 -9.05
C PRO A 275 2.64 14.08 -7.80
N CYS A 276 3.37 13.78 -6.74
CA CYS A 276 3.43 14.58 -5.53
C CYS A 276 4.79 15.26 -5.38
N ASP A 277 4.83 16.35 -4.63
CA ASP A 277 6.07 16.91 -4.11
C ASP A 277 6.57 16.00 -2.97
N THR A 278 7.74 15.43 -3.13
CA THR A 278 8.35 14.51 -2.15
C THR A 278 9.18 15.22 -1.10
N ARG A 279 9.51 16.50 -1.28
CA ARG A 279 10.38 17.27 -0.38
C ARG A 279 9.86 17.34 1.05
N PRO A 280 8.55 17.62 1.32
CA PRO A 280 8.06 17.66 2.69
C PRO A 280 8.24 16.33 3.43
N ALA A 281 8.07 15.20 2.74
CA ALA A 281 8.33 13.88 3.30
C ALA A 281 9.84 13.64 3.50
N ALA A 282 10.67 13.96 2.51
CA ALA A 282 12.13 13.80 2.60
C ALA A 282 12.72 14.59 3.79
N GLU A 283 12.31 15.84 3.97
CA GLU A 283 12.72 16.70 5.09
C GLU A 283 12.22 16.15 6.44
N ALA A 284 10.92 15.79 6.51
CA ALA A 284 10.32 15.28 7.72
C ALA A 284 10.92 13.94 8.17
N PHE A 285 11.29 13.06 7.25
CA PHE A 285 11.83 11.73 7.55
C PHE A 285 13.35 11.62 7.46
N GLY A 286 14.02 12.62 6.87
CA GLY A 286 15.47 12.70 6.82
C GLY A 286 16.11 11.71 5.85
N PHE A 287 15.38 11.32 4.78
CA PHE A 287 15.93 10.54 3.68
C PHE A 287 15.15 10.75 2.39
N GLU A 288 15.80 10.51 1.26
CA GLU A 288 15.16 10.49 -0.06
C GLU A 288 14.89 9.04 -0.49
N PRO A 289 13.70 8.75 -1.06
CA PRO A 289 13.40 7.45 -1.60
C PRO A 289 14.34 7.06 -2.75
N ALA A 290 14.60 5.76 -2.88
CA ALA A 290 15.49 5.22 -3.89
C ALA A 290 14.85 5.27 -5.31
N PRO A 291 15.67 5.41 -6.38
CA PRO A 291 15.20 5.41 -7.76
C PRO A 291 14.56 4.07 -8.18
N PHE A 292 13.60 4.13 -9.11
CA PHE A 292 12.82 2.97 -9.53
C PHE A 292 13.64 1.86 -10.19
N GLU A 293 14.47 2.21 -11.19
CA GLU A 293 15.18 1.20 -11.97
C GLU A 293 16.22 0.41 -11.16
N PRO A 294 17.09 1.03 -10.34
CA PRO A 294 18.01 0.30 -9.48
C PRO A 294 17.32 -0.62 -8.49
N THR A 295 16.23 -0.14 -7.85
CA THR A 295 15.47 -0.96 -6.90
C THR A 295 14.73 -2.10 -7.59
N LEU A 296 14.16 -1.87 -8.78
CA LEU A 296 13.56 -2.91 -9.61
C LEU A 296 14.60 -3.99 -9.99
N ALA A 297 15.81 -3.58 -10.37
CA ALA A 297 16.89 -4.51 -10.70
C ALA A 297 17.28 -5.39 -9.50
N ALA A 298 17.27 -4.85 -8.30
CA ALA A 298 17.62 -5.57 -7.08
C ALA A 298 16.69 -6.76 -6.79
N TYR A 299 15.39 -6.66 -7.10
CA TYR A 299 14.44 -7.76 -6.89
C TYR A 299 13.92 -8.39 -8.19
N ALA A 300 14.56 -8.12 -9.33
CA ALA A 300 14.12 -8.62 -10.64
C ALA A 300 14.01 -10.15 -10.70
N GLY A 301 14.89 -10.87 -10.01
CA GLY A 301 14.86 -12.34 -9.92
C GLY A 301 13.60 -12.85 -9.22
N GLU A 302 13.27 -12.28 -8.07
CA GLU A 302 12.05 -12.61 -7.32
C GLU A 302 10.79 -12.27 -8.12
N LEU A 303 10.77 -11.12 -8.78
CA LEU A 303 9.64 -10.69 -9.59
C LEU A 303 9.41 -11.59 -10.80
N ARG A 304 10.51 -12.05 -11.47
CA ARG A 304 10.41 -13.05 -12.55
C ARG A 304 9.80 -14.35 -12.04
N ALA A 305 10.30 -14.88 -10.92
CA ALA A 305 9.77 -16.10 -10.31
C ALA A 305 8.28 -15.98 -9.98
N ALA A 306 7.87 -14.87 -9.32
CA ALA A 306 6.48 -14.60 -8.96
C ALA A 306 5.56 -14.39 -10.18
N ALA A 307 6.11 -13.89 -11.29
CA ALA A 307 5.38 -13.70 -12.54
C ALA A 307 5.33 -14.97 -13.40
N GLY A 308 6.13 -15.98 -13.10
CA GLY A 308 6.25 -17.22 -13.89
C GLY A 308 7.05 -17.01 -15.19
N LEU A 309 8.13 -16.22 -15.12
CA LEU A 309 9.00 -15.85 -16.26
C LEU A 309 10.34 -16.56 -16.22
#